data_6808929c4d40881aac5a13b2d9041ea0
#
_entry.id   6808929c4d40881aac5a13b2d9041ea0
#
_cell.length_a   1.000
_cell.length_b   1.000
_cell.length_c   1.000
_cell.angle_alpha   90.00
_cell.angle_beta   90.00
_cell.angle_gamma   90.00
#
_symmetry.space_group_name_H-M   'P 1'
#
loop_
_entity.id
_entity.type
_entity.pdbx_description
1 polymer ?
#
loop_
_entity_poly.entity_id
_entity_poly.type
_entity_poly.pdbx_seq_one_letter_code
_entity_poly.pdbx_strand_id
1 'polypeptide(L)'
;MTITLAPALAGLALALGIARLIMFIALHLVPSDYNIVQHAVSDYAVRPTHRLATAVTWTSTVFWAVLAGAVALGPPTPEKNVALWLAALAVIFAALPLLPTDVEGQPATLIGRLHLVAAIAWFSIAYSCMGSIVRLLTPLAPRGLVSFLGATRWVTAAALIALVTALVIRRLRPYAFGISERIFLLAVYVFYLG
;
A
#
# COMPACT_ATOMS: atom_id res chain seq x y z
N MET A 1 19.01 14.54 21.04
CA MET A 1 17.55 14.69 20.86
C MET A 1 16.99 13.90 19.67
N THR A 2 17.72 13.68 18.61
CA THR A 2 17.30 12.93 17.40
C THR A 2 17.02 11.44 17.64
N ILE A 3 17.73 10.78 18.58
CA ILE A 3 17.57 9.34 18.88
C ILE A 3 16.20 9.01 19.51
N THR A 4 15.56 9.96 20.18
CA THR A 4 14.24 9.76 20.78
C THR A 4 13.08 9.96 19.81
N LEU A 5 13.29 10.66 18.71
CA LEU A 5 12.23 10.98 17.75
C LEU A 5 11.95 9.81 16.79
N ALA A 6 12.98 9.11 16.31
CA ALA A 6 12.79 7.98 15.39
C ALA A 6 11.92 6.84 15.99
N PRO A 7 12.14 6.36 17.23
CA PRO A 7 11.26 5.38 17.87
C PRO A 7 9.82 5.89 18.05
N ALA A 8 9.64 7.18 18.40
CA ALA A 8 8.31 7.76 18.54
C ALA A 8 7.55 7.78 17.21
N LEU A 9 8.24 8.15 16.11
CA LEU A 9 7.68 8.09 14.76
C LEU A 9 7.38 6.64 14.34
N ALA A 10 8.25 5.68 14.67
CA ALA A 10 7.99 4.27 14.39
C ALA A 10 6.72 3.76 15.13
N GLY A 11 6.55 4.12 16.41
CA GLY A 11 5.34 3.81 17.19
C GLY A 11 4.09 4.45 16.58
N LEU A 12 4.19 5.70 16.13
CA LEU A 12 3.08 6.39 15.44
C LEU A 12 2.75 5.72 14.10
N ALA A 13 3.77 5.34 13.31
CA ALA A 13 3.56 4.61 12.07
C ALA A 13 2.85 3.28 12.32
N LEU A 14 3.26 2.52 13.36
CA LEU A 14 2.58 1.28 13.75
C LEU A 14 1.10 1.51 14.06
N ALA A 15 0.78 2.51 14.88
CA ALA A 15 -0.61 2.85 15.22
C ALA A 15 -1.44 3.25 13.99
N LEU A 16 -0.88 4.08 13.11
CA LEU A 16 -1.53 4.50 11.85
C LEU A 16 -1.74 3.32 10.90
N GLY A 17 -0.76 2.42 10.78
CA GLY A 17 -0.88 1.24 9.93
C GLY A 17 -1.94 0.27 10.44
N ILE A 18 -2.04 0.05 11.76
CA ILE A 18 -3.11 -0.74 12.37
C ILE A 18 -4.47 -0.08 12.13
N ALA A 19 -4.59 1.23 12.39
CA ALA A 19 -5.83 1.97 12.14
C ALA A 19 -6.26 1.88 10.66
N ARG A 20 -5.32 1.99 9.74
CA ARG A 20 -5.57 1.82 8.30
C ARG A 20 -6.08 0.42 7.97
N LEU A 21 -5.49 -0.65 8.57
CA LEU A 21 -5.96 -2.02 8.34
C LEU A 21 -7.38 -2.22 8.88
N ILE A 22 -7.69 -1.70 10.07
CA ILE A 22 -9.04 -1.74 10.63
C ILE A 22 -10.04 -1.04 9.70
N MET A 23 -9.72 0.17 9.24
CA MET A 23 -10.57 0.91 8.30
C MET A 23 -10.70 0.20 6.95
N PHE A 24 -9.65 -0.46 6.48
CA PHE A 24 -9.69 -1.25 5.26
C PHE A 24 -10.67 -2.43 5.39
N ILE A 25 -10.65 -3.14 6.52
CA ILE A 25 -11.61 -4.20 6.80
C ILE A 25 -13.02 -3.61 6.89
N ALA A 26 -13.20 -2.52 7.64
CA ALA A 26 -14.48 -1.84 7.78
C ALA A 26 -15.05 -1.40 6.42
N LEU A 27 -14.20 -0.95 5.49
CA LEU A 27 -14.60 -0.56 4.14
C LEU A 27 -15.31 -1.70 3.38
N HIS A 28 -14.92 -2.95 3.64
CA HIS A 28 -15.51 -4.13 3.01
C HIS A 28 -16.76 -4.65 3.74
N LEU A 29 -17.04 -4.14 4.95
CA LEU A 29 -18.25 -4.46 5.72
C LEU A 29 -19.38 -3.46 5.48
N VAL A 30 -19.08 -2.28 4.92
CA VAL A 30 -20.11 -1.31 4.52
C VAL A 30 -20.89 -1.86 3.32
N PRO A 31 -22.24 -1.92 3.39
CA PRO A 31 -23.05 -2.36 2.24
C PRO A 31 -22.74 -1.52 1.00
N SER A 32 -22.39 -2.19 -0.08
CA SER A 32 -22.09 -1.58 -1.38
C SER A 32 -22.34 -2.58 -2.50
N ASP A 33 -22.51 -2.08 -3.71
CA ASP A 33 -22.69 -2.91 -4.91
C ASP A 33 -21.36 -3.45 -5.47
N TYR A 34 -20.24 -3.21 -4.77
CA TYR A 34 -18.91 -3.61 -5.22
C TYR A 34 -18.59 -5.07 -4.88
N ASN A 35 -18.32 -5.86 -5.92
CA ASN A 35 -17.85 -7.22 -5.78
C ASN A 35 -16.35 -7.23 -5.47
N ILE A 36 -15.96 -7.85 -4.34
CA ILE A 36 -14.56 -7.90 -3.86
C ILE A 36 -13.61 -8.65 -4.81
N VAL A 37 -14.12 -9.53 -5.65
CA VAL A 37 -13.32 -10.31 -6.62
C VAL A 37 -13.02 -9.48 -7.86
N GLN A 38 -13.98 -8.67 -8.30
CA GLN A 38 -13.97 -7.98 -9.59
C GLN A 38 -13.50 -6.52 -9.46
N HIS A 39 -14.09 -5.77 -8.51
CA HIS A 39 -13.88 -4.33 -8.41
C HIS A 39 -12.59 -3.97 -7.69
N ALA A 40 -11.94 -2.90 -8.13
CA ALA A 40 -10.78 -2.33 -7.47
C ALA A 40 -11.12 -1.80 -6.07
N VAL A 41 -10.12 -1.73 -5.19
CA VAL A 41 -10.27 -1.05 -3.89
C VAL A 41 -10.52 0.45 -4.08
N SER A 42 -9.96 1.05 -5.13
CA SER A 42 -10.20 2.45 -5.47
C SER A 42 -11.66 2.75 -5.87
N ASP A 43 -12.44 1.76 -6.32
CA ASP A 43 -13.86 1.94 -6.65
C ASP A 43 -14.68 2.32 -5.41
N TYR A 44 -14.24 1.91 -4.21
CA TYR A 44 -14.84 2.31 -2.94
C TYR A 44 -14.71 3.81 -2.62
N ALA A 45 -13.86 4.54 -3.34
CA ALA A 45 -13.76 6.00 -3.23
C ALA A 45 -14.98 6.74 -3.84
N VAL A 46 -15.91 6.00 -4.45
CA VAL A 46 -17.19 6.50 -4.93
C VAL A 46 -18.29 6.20 -3.90
N ARG A 47 -19.45 6.85 -3.99
CA ARG A 47 -20.58 6.64 -3.05
C ARG A 47 -21.03 5.17 -3.02
N PRO A 48 -21.45 4.62 -1.85
CA PRO A 48 -21.67 5.28 -0.55
C PRO A 48 -20.43 5.32 0.36
N THR A 49 -19.35 4.62 0.01
CA THR A 49 -18.17 4.36 0.83
C THR A 49 -17.14 5.49 0.81
N HIS A 50 -17.35 6.54 0.04
CA HIS A 50 -16.40 7.64 -0.22
C HIS A 50 -15.72 8.19 1.04
N ARG A 51 -16.47 8.49 2.12
CA ARG A 51 -15.90 9.09 3.33
C ARG A 51 -14.88 8.17 4.00
N LEU A 52 -15.20 6.88 4.09
CA LEU A 52 -14.31 5.90 4.70
C LEU A 52 -13.10 5.65 3.82
N ALA A 53 -13.28 5.51 2.50
CA ALA A 53 -12.18 5.37 1.55
C ALA A 53 -11.24 6.59 1.59
N THR A 54 -11.77 7.80 1.69
CA THR A 54 -10.98 9.03 1.88
C THR A 54 -10.20 8.99 3.19
N ALA A 55 -10.80 8.55 4.29
CA ALA A 55 -10.09 8.38 5.56
C ALA A 55 -8.95 7.36 5.46
N VAL A 56 -9.18 6.22 4.80
CA VAL A 56 -8.14 5.21 4.50
C VAL A 56 -6.99 5.82 3.71
N THR A 57 -7.28 6.64 2.70
CA THR A 57 -6.28 7.29 1.85
C THR A 57 -5.42 8.26 2.65
N TRP A 58 -6.03 9.16 3.43
CA TRP A 58 -5.28 10.13 4.23
C TRP A 58 -4.49 9.47 5.37
N THR A 59 -5.04 8.46 6.03
CA THR A 59 -4.30 7.69 7.03
C THR A 59 -3.10 6.98 6.40
N SER A 60 -3.24 6.45 5.17
CA SER A 60 -2.12 5.88 4.42
C SER A 60 -1.07 6.93 4.08
N THR A 61 -1.48 8.13 3.66
CA THR A 61 -0.57 9.26 3.39
C THR A 61 0.29 9.57 4.61
N VAL A 62 -0.36 9.76 5.78
CA VAL A 62 0.35 10.08 7.03
C VAL A 62 1.21 8.90 7.48
N PHE A 63 0.73 7.66 7.38
CA PHE A 63 1.50 6.46 7.66
C PHE A 63 2.83 6.43 6.91
N TRP A 64 2.81 6.60 5.59
CA TRP A 64 4.01 6.56 4.76
C TRP A 64 4.95 7.72 5.05
N ALA A 65 4.42 8.93 5.28
CA ALA A 65 5.24 10.10 5.64
C ALA A 65 5.94 9.91 6.99
N VAL A 66 5.22 9.41 8.00
CA VAL A 66 5.76 9.16 9.33
C VAL A 66 6.79 8.03 9.31
N LEU A 67 6.53 6.96 8.56
CA LEU A 67 7.48 5.85 8.38
C LEU A 67 8.75 6.32 7.66
N ALA A 68 8.62 7.13 6.62
CA ALA A 68 9.76 7.76 5.95
C ALA A 68 10.60 8.60 6.93
N GLY A 69 9.95 9.41 7.77
CA GLY A 69 10.61 10.18 8.82
C GLY A 69 11.31 9.31 9.86
N ALA A 70 10.68 8.21 10.29
CA ALA A 70 11.30 7.26 11.23
C ALA A 70 12.58 6.65 10.65
N VAL A 71 12.56 6.25 9.37
CA VAL A 71 13.74 5.69 8.67
C VAL A 71 14.81 6.77 8.45
N ALA A 72 14.42 7.98 8.04
CA ALA A 72 15.36 9.08 7.79
C ALA A 72 16.11 9.55 9.05
N LEU A 73 15.44 9.49 10.21
CA LEU A 73 16.00 9.88 11.50
C LEU A 73 16.59 8.71 12.28
N GLY A 74 16.46 7.50 11.75
CA GLY A 74 17.07 6.29 12.31
C GLY A 74 18.57 6.23 12.07
N PRO A 75 19.24 5.15 12.52
CA PRO A 75 20.66 4.95 12.26
C PRO A 75 20.96 4.98 10.74
N PRO A 76 22.11 5.53 10.34
CA PRO A 76 22.50 5.56 8.94
C PRO A 76 22.56 4.12 8.39
N THR A 77 21.89 3.90 7.26
CA THR A 77 21.83 2.60 6.59
C THR A 77 22.51 2.66 5.23
N PRO A 78 23.09 1.56 4.73
CA PRO A 78 23.66 1.51 3.39
C PRO A 78 22.61 1.75 2.27
N GLU A 79 21.34 1.47 2.55
CA GLU A 79 20.21 1.68 1.63
C GLU A 79 19.64 3.11 1.78
N LYS A 80 20.44 4.13 1.40
CA LYS A 80 20.14 5.55 1.59
C LYS A 80 18.82 6.02 0.98
N ASN A 81 18.29 5.29 0.01
CA ASN A 81 17.11 5.72 -0.76
C ASN A 81 15.79 5.20 -0.19
N VAL A 82 15.78 4.32 0.83
CA VAL A 82 14.54 3.75 1.37
C VAL A 82 13.63 4.85 1.91
N ALA A 83 14.16 5.78 2.72
CA ALA A 83 13.37 6.89 3.26
C ALA A 83 12.76 7.77 2.15
N LEU A 84 13.54 8.04 1.08
CA LEU A 84 13.06 8.81 -0.07
C LEU A 84 11.90 8.08 -0.80
N TRP A 85 12.04 6.78 -1.02
CA TRP A 85 10.99 5.99 -1.66
C TRP A 85 9.73 5.89 -0.80
N LEU A 86 9.87 5.76 0.53
CA LEU A 86 8.73 5.80 1.45
C LEU A 86 8.04 7.18 1.43
N ALA A 87 8.81 8.26 1.35
CA ALA A 87 8.25 9.62 1.17
C ALA A 87 7.51 9.75 -0.18
N ALA A 88 8.05 9.16 -1.26
CA ALA A 88 7.37 9.12 -2.54
C ALA A 88 6.01 8.39 -2.46
N LEU A 89 5.92 7.29 -1.68
CA LEU A 89 4.63 6.61 -1.44
C LEU A 89 3.62 7.55 -0.76
N ALA A 90 4.06 8.37 0.21
CA ALA A 90 3.19 9.35 0.85
C ALA A 90 2.68 10.40 -0.14
N VAL A 91 3.56 10.91 -1.01
CA VAL A 91 3.19 11.90 -2.04
C VAL A 91 2.18 11.31 -3.02
N ILE A 92 2.37 10.05 -3.47
CA ILE A 92 1.42 9.39 -4.36
C ILE A 92 0.06 9.25 -3.67
N PHE A 93 0.00 8.79 -2.42
CA PHE A 93 -1.27 8.71 -1.69
C PHE A 93 -1.96 10.06 -1.48
N ALA A 94 -1.19 11.13 -1.23
CA ALA A 94 -1.73 12.48 -1.12
C ALA A 94 -2.33 12.99 -2.45
N ALA A 95 -1.83 12.50 -3.58
CA ALA A 95 -2.33 12.85 -4.90
C ALA A 95 -3.60 12.08 -5.31
N LEU A 96 -3.82 10.85 -4.79
CA LEU A 96 -4.96 10.01 -5.21
C LEU A 96 -6.34 10.66 -5.07
N PRO A 97 -6.66 11.46 -4.03
CA PRO A 97 -7.95 12.18 -3.96
C PRO A 97 -8.17 13.18 -5.09
N LEU A 98 -7.09 13.66 -5.72
CA LEU A 98 -7.15 14.56 -6.89
C LEU A 98 -7.27 13.81 -8.22
N LEU A 99 -7.10 12.51 -8.19
CA LEU A 99 -7.09 11.61 -9.33
C LEU A 99 -8.17 10.53 -9.13
N PRO A 100 -9.47 10.85 -9.21
CA PRO A 100 -10.52 9.84 -9.06
C PRO A 100 -10.37 8.72 -10.11
N THR A 101 -10.65 7.49 -9.68
CA THR A 101 -10.66 6.32 -10.57
C THR A 101 -11.87 6.34 -11.48
N ASP A 102 -11.72 5.77 -12.68
CA ASP A 102 -12.87 5.41 -13.51
C ASP A 102 -13.45 4.10 -12.97
N VAL A 103 -14.74 4.12 -12.61
CA VAL A 103 -15.45 2.92 -12.18
C VAL A 103 -15.52 1.92 -13.33
N GLU A 104 -15.41 0.63 -13.03
CA GLU A 104 -15.44 -0.41 -14.05
C GLU A 104 -16.71 -0.35 -14.90
N GLY A 105 -16.54 -0.46 -16.24
CA GLY A 105 -17.64 -0.32 -17.20
C GLY A 105 -17.89 1.10 -17.69
N GLN A 106 -17.24 2.12 -17.13
CA GLN A 106 -17.31 3.49 -17.61
C GLN A 106 -16.20 3.80 -18.64
N PRO A 107 -16.38 4.79 -19.53
CA PRO A 107 -15.35 5.23 -20.46
C PRO A 107 -14.09 5.69 -19.72
N ALA A 108 -12.91 5.29 -20.23
CA ALA A 108 -11.64 5.70 -19.64
C ALA A 108 -11.37 7.20 -19.84
N THR A 109 -11.18 7.91 -18.73
CA THR A 109 -10.81 9.34 -18.73
C THR A 109 -9.30 9.54 -18.62
N LEU A 110 -8.81 10.75 -18.91
CA LEU A 110 -7.42 11.11 -18.67
C LEU A 110 -7.07 11.02 -17.17
N ILE A 111 -7.98 11.47 -16.31
CA ILE A 111 -7.79 11.46 -14.85
C ILE A 111 -7.72 10.02 -14.32
N GLY A 112 -8.61 9.14 -14.77
CA GLY A 112 -8.57 7.71 -14.41
C GLY A 112 -7.30 7.01 -14.91
N ARG A 113 -6.76 7.41 -16.07
CA ARG A 113 -5.45 6.91 -16.54
C ARG A 113 -4.30 7.37 -15.65
N LEU A 114 -4.32 8.64 -15.21
CA LEU A 114 -3.33 9.16 -14.25
C LEU A 114 -3.44 8.46 -12.90
N HIS A 115 -4.65 8.16 -12.43
CA HIS A 115 -4.87 7.32 -11.25
C HIS A 115 -4.20 5.95 -11.41
N LEU A 116 -4.42 5.28 -12.54
CA LEU A 116 -3.81 3.97 -12.82
C LEU A 116 -2.28 4.04 -12.82
N VAL A 117 -1.69 5.07 -13.44
CA VAL A 117 -0.24 5.29 -13.44
C VAL A 117 0.28 5.51 -12.00
N ALA A 118 -0.42 6.32 -11.20
CA ALA A 118 -0.08 6.54 -9.81
C ALA A 118 -0.17 5.24 -8.98
N ALA A 119 -1.20 4.42 -9.19
CA ALA A 119 -1.34 3.12 -8.55
C ALA A 119 -0.21 2.15 -8.94
N ILE A 120 0.15 2.06 -10.22
CA ILE A 120 1.26 1.22 -10.69
C ILE A 120 2.59 1.69 -10.08
N ALA A 121 2.84 3.00 -10.05
CA ALA A 121 4.03 3.57 -9.42
C ALA A 121 4.09 3.20 -7.93
N TRP A 122 2.97 3.35 -7.21
CA TRP A 122 2.89 3.00 -5.80
C TRP A 122 3.15 1.51 -5.57
N PHE A 123 2.52 0.62 -6.33
CA PHE A 123 2.72 -0.84 -6.20
C PHE A 123 4.18 -1.23 -6.45
N SER A 124 4.79 -0.64 -7.47
CA SER A 124 6.18 -0.90 -7.83
C SER A 124 7.16 -0.44 -6.76
N ILE A 125 6.99 0.78 -6.25
CA ILE A 125 7.84 1.35 -5.20
C ILE A 125 7.68 0.57 -3.90
N ALA A 126 6.43 0.32 -3.46
CA ALA A 126 6.16 -0.40 -2.22
C ALA A 126 6.81 -1.79 -2.24
N TYR A 127 6.64 -2.55 -3.32
CA TYR A 127 7.25 -3.87 -3.46
C TYR A 127 8.79 -3.82 -3.53
N SER A 128 9.36 -2.86 -4.26
CA SER A 128 10.81 -2.70 -4.38
C SER A 128 11.47 -2.39 -3.04
N CYS A 129 10.87 -1.50 -2.25
CA CYS A 129 11.35 -1.18 -0.91
C CYS A 129 11.35 -2.38 0.04
N MET A 130 10.39 -3.30 -0.08
CA MET A 130 10.37 -4.53 0.73
C MET A 130 11.68 -5.33 0.55
N GLY A 131 12.19 -5.42 -0.69
CA GLY A 131 13.46 -6.09 -0.98
C GLY A 131 14.65 -5.43 -0.30
N SER A 132 14.73 -4.11 -0.32
CA SER A 132 15.78 -3.34 0.35
C SER A 132 15.71 -3.49 1.87
N ILE A 133 14.51 -3.45 2.45
CA ILE A 133 14.31 -3.64 3.90
C ILE A 133 14.72 -5.05 4.34
N VAL A 134 14.34 -6.09 3.62
CA VAL A 134 14.76 -7.47 3.94
C VAL A 134 16.29 -7.60 3.91
N ARG A 135 16.96 -7.04 2.89
CA ARG A 135 18.43 -7.04 2.82
C ARG A 135 19.07 -6.31 3.99
N LEU A 136 18.52 -5.16 4.39
CA LEU A 136 18.98 -4.39 5.54
C LEU A 136 18.84 -5.16 6.85
N LEU A 137 17.70 -5.82 7.06
CA LEU A 137 17.40 -6.51 8.32
C LEU A 137 18.06 -7.87 8.44
N THR A 138 18.43 -8.51 7.33
CA THR A 138 19.02 -9.85 7.35
C THR A 138 20.21 -10.01 8.32
N PRO A 139 21.19 -9.10 8.40
CA PRO A 139 22.29 -9.20 9.35
C PRO A 139 21.96 -8.70 10.77
N LEU A 140 20.83 -7.99 10.96
CA LEU A 140 20.55 -7.24 12.20
C LEU A 140 19.39 -7.83 13.01
N ALA A 141 18.44 -8.46 12.36
CA ALA A 141 17.18 -8.90 12.97
C ALA A 141 17.17 -10.41 13.26
N PRO A 142 16.32 -10.87 14.21
CA PRO A 142 16.13 -12.29 14.46
C PRO A 142 15.71 -13.03 13.19
N ARG A 143 16.23 -14.27 13.00
CA ARG A 143 15.92 -15.10 11.81
C ARG A 143 14.43 -15.28 11.57
N GLY A 144 13.62 -15.42 12.64
CA GLY A 144 12.17 -15.57 12.54
C GLY A 144 11.51 -14.37 11.88
N LEU A 145 11.91 -13.13 12.24
CA LEU A 145 11.41 -11.91 11.63
C LEU A 145 11.80 -11.81 10.14
N VAL A 146 13.08 -12.08 9.83
CA VAL A 146 13.56 -12.07 8.43
C VAL A 146 12.79 -13.08 7.58
N SER A 147 12.55 -14.29 8.12
CA SER A 147 11.77 -15.32 7.42
C SER A 147 10.31 -14.89 7.21
N PHE A 148 9.67 -14.29 8.21
CA PHE A 148 8.32 -13.76 8.11
C PHE A 148 8.23 -12.66 7.05
N LEU A 149 9.13 -11.68 7.06
CA LEU A 149 9.19 -10.61 6.07
C LEU A 149 9.45 -11.17 4.66
N GLY A 150 10.34 -12.16 4.55
CA GLY A 150 10.61 -12.86 3.30
C GLY A 150 9.37 -13.57 2.75
N ALA A 151 8.65 -14.32 3.59
CA ALA A 151 7.41 -14.99 3.21
C ALA A 151 6.33 -13.98 2.77
N THR A 152 6.14 -12.91 3.55
CA THR A 152 5.17 -11.85 3.22
C THR A 152 5.52 -11.18 1.89
N ARG A 153 6.80 -10.94 1.61
CA ARG A 153 7.25 -10.41 0.33
C ARG A 153 6.92 -11.35 -0.83
N TRP A 154 7.05 -12.68 -0.65
CA TRP A 154 6.65 -13.64 -1.68
C TRP A 154 5.15 -13.65 -1.94
N VAL A 155 4.32 -13.55 -0.89
CA VAL A 155 2.86 -13.40 -1.03
C VAL A 155 2.54 -12.12 -1.82
N THR A 156 3.22 -11.01 -1.48
CA THR A 156 3.06 -9.74 -2.20
C THR A 156 3.45 -9.85 -3.67
N ALA A 157 4.55 -10.56 -3.99
CA ALA A 157 4.97 -10.82 -5.36
C ALA A 157 3.93 -11.60 -6.15
N ALA A 158 3.43 -12.71 -5.57
CA ALA A 158 2.41 -13.54 -6.21
C ALA A 158 1.13 -12.74 -6.48
N ALA A 159 0.68 -11.95 -5.50
CA ALA A 159 -0.49 -11.09 -5.65
C ALA A 159 -0.28 -10.00 -6.72
N LEU A 160 0.92 -9.39 -6.78
CA LEU A 160 1.26 -8.41 -7.81
C LEU A 160 1.27 -9.03 -9.21
N ILE A 161 1.86 -10.21 -9.36
CA ILE A 161 1.87 -10.94 -10.64
C ILE A 161 0.41 -11.24 -11.07
N ALA A 162 -0.42 -11.75 -10.16
CA ALA A 162 -1.82 -12.05 -10.45
C ALA A 162 -2.61 -10.78 -10.84
N LEU A 163 -2.38 -9.67 -10.12
CA LEU A 163 -2.98 -8.37 -10.40
C LEU A 163 -2.60 -7.85 -11.79
N VAL A 164 -1.31 -7.83 -12.12
CA VAL A 164 -0.81 -7.40 -13.43
C VAL A 164 -1.35 -8.31 -14.54
N THR A 165 -1.35 -9.62 -14.32
CA THR A 165 -1.91 -10.59 -15.27
C THR A 165 -3.40 -10.32 -15.53
N ALA A 166 -4.19 -10.09 -14.48
CA ALA A 166 -5.61 -9.75 -14.60
C ALA A 166 -5.83 -8.39 -15.27
N LEU A 167 -4.92 -7.42 -15.07
CA LEU A 167 -4.98 -6.11 -15.73
C LEU A 167 -4.71 -6.23 -17.25
N VAL A 168 -3.73 -7.04 -17.64
CA VAL A 168 -3.33 -7.23 -19.05
C VAL A 168 -4.31 -8.15 -19.78
N ILE A 169 -4.66 -9.28 -19.17
CA ILE A 169 -5.58 -10.27 -19.73
C ILE A 169 -7.01 -9.92 -19.27
N ARG A 170 -7.69 -9.07 -20.03
CA ARG A 170 -9.02 -8.55 -19.69
C ARG A 170 -10.05 -9.64 -19.32
N ARG A 171 -9.93 -10.85 -19.88
CA ARG A 171 -10.81 -11.99 -19.57
C ARG A 171 -10.66 -12.49 -18.14
N LEU A 172 -9.51 -12.27 -17.48
CA LEU A 172 -9.26 -12.66 -16.10
C LEU A 172 -9.70 -11.59 -15.10
N ARG A 173 -9.92 -10.36 -15.54
CA ARG A 173 -10.25 -9.23 -14.68
C ARG A 173 -11.46 -9.48 -13.75
N PRO A 174 -12.61 -10.01 -14.24
CA PRO A 174 -13.76 -10.29 -13.39
C PRO A 174 -13.53 -11.36 -12.32
N TYR A 175 -12.49 -12.18 -12.46
CA TYR A 175 -12.24 -13.33 -11.58
C TYR A 175 -11.09 -13.13 -10.61
N ALA A 176 -10.17 -12.21 -10.87
CA ALA A 176 -8.93 -12.14 -10.12
C ALA A 176 -8.47 -10.72 -9.74
N PHE A 177 -8.91 -9.67 -10.45
CA PHE A 177 -8.34 -8.33 -10.30
C PHE A 177 -8.52 -7.80 -8.88
N GLY A 178 -9.76 -7.71 -8.41
CA GLY A 178 -10.05 -7.13 -7.10
C GLY A 178 -9.48 -7.93 -5.94
N ILE A 179 -9.53 -9.26 -6.00
CA ILE A 179 -8.98 -10.09 -4.92
C ILE A 179 -7.45 -10.01 -4.86
N SER A 180 -6.78 -9.98 -6.03
CA SER A 180 -5.31 -9.85 -6.10
C SER A 180 -4.85 -8.50 -5.56
N GLU A 181 -5.56 -7.42 -5.86
CA GLU A 181 -5.28 -6.09 -5.31
C GLU A 181 -5.39 -6.09 -3.79
N ARG A 182 -6.43 -6.69 -3.22
CA ARG A 182 -6.63 -6.78 -1.78
C ARG A 182 -5.55 -7.58 -1.08
N ILE A 183 -5.19 -8.73 -1.63
CA ILE A 183 -4.09 -9.55 -1.09
C ILE A 183 -2.78 -8.75 -1.14
N PHE A 184 -2.50 -8.08 -2.25
CA PHE A 184 -1.32 -7.22 -2.38
C PHE A 184 -1.30 -6.12 -1.32
N LEU A 185 -2.39 -5.35 -1.20
CA LEU A 185 -2.48 -4.25 -0.23
C LEU A 185 -2.33 -4.74 1.21
N LEU A 186 -3.01 -5.84 1.57
CA LEU A 186 -2.90 -6.42 2.92
C LEU A 186 -1.47 -6.89 3.20
N ALA A 187 -0.86 -7.63 2.27
CA ALA A 187 0.50 -8.15 2.44
C ALA A 187 1.53 -7.02 2.55
N VAL A 188 1.39 -5.93 1.78
CA VAL A 188 2.24 -4.75 1.91
C VAL A 188 2.15 -4.18 3.33
N TYR A 189 0.95 -3.91 3.85
CA TYR A 189 0.83 -3.34 5.20
C TYR A 189 1.27 -4.31 6.29
N VAL A 190 0.97 -5.59 6.17
CA VAL A 190 1.48 -6.62 7.11
C VAL A 190 3.01 -6.63 7.12
N PHE A 191 3.66 -6.51 5.97
CA PHE A 191 5.12 -6.43 5.89
C PHE A 191 5.68 -5.19 6.60
N TYR A 192 5.10 -4.01 6.38
CA TYR A 192 5.62 -2.75 6.94
C TYR A 192 5.26 -2.54 8.42
N LEU A 193 4.40 -3.39 8.98
CA LEU A 193 4.06 -3.42 10.40
C LEU A 193 4.86 -4.45 11.19
N GLY A 194 5.49 -5.43 10.54
CA GLY A 194 6.38 -6.43 11.16
C GLY A 194 7.81 -5.95 11.22
#